data_05ed61829f3cd2435cf8a02b16095134
#
_entry.id   05ed61829f3cd2435cf8a02b16095134
#
_cell.length_a   1.000
_cell.length_b   1.000
_cell.length_c   1.000
_cell.angle_alpha   90.00
_cell.angle_beta   90.00
_cell.angle_gamma   90.00
#
_symmetry.space_group_name_H-M   'P 1'
#
loop_
_entity.id
_entity.type
_entity.pdbx_description
1 polymer ?
#
loop_
_entity_poly.entity_id
_entity_poly.type
_entity_poly.pdbx_seq_one_letter_code
_entity_poly.pdbx_strand_id
1 'polypeptide(L)'
;DAINEGSGVLHLNMNRRMAKVIMTLDDIDSQSKALGVKIGSYQGYTDGNVSSGTALVSPYVTIPEGGKAGQSGCKYTAIVAPGTANPNSTFVSLNYKGEDLVLPGIPAIKAGFCYEFTLKVEGSVIRLSEPIVTPWETGTINGGDATELQLDAYYVKEHATGNATGMDWDNAMGVDGLRNLLRTNTNSAITTANAKKLDGKNIYVAGGTYLIADQEAGLKIEYSGYSKQVEIKVVCGYDPQSTRKDLSKRDPVRYLTTFTGDANNNGIADAGDYSLFTLGNQIDITFEGCTFSCGYHPNEKINGYSGGFLIANGSSGNATLQLNHCIIEKCYNAGVNGSGEAGGSGIFMYKGTAKLNHVQLRNNKASSRGGAIRVNDSGSILFMNNCSITGNEGGQFGYAIQMSNGHLCMNNTTVTNNSGRDGTINGAGSMLIVNSTIIEDGAQNSGAVIRCESWPARQSFLMNNIILNKNAANP
;
A
#
# COMPACT_ATOMS: atom_id res chain seq x y z
N ASP A 1 -24.59 20.16 -14.25
CA ASP A 1 -24.63 19.81 -15.68
C ASP A 1 -24.74 18.30 -15.75
N ALA A 2 -25.75 17.82 -16.49
CA ALA A 2 -26.12 16.41 -16.52
C ALA A 2 -25.03 15.56 -17.20
N ILE A 3 -24.58 14.53 -16.52
CA ILE A 3 -23.75 13.49 -17.09
C ILE A 3 -24.66 12.64 -17.97
N ASN A 4 -24.38 12.59 -19.25
CA ASN A 4 -25.13 11.77 -20.18
C ASN A 4 -24.56 10.36 -20.21
N GLU A 5 -25.19 9.41 -19.52
CA GLU A 5 -24.71 8.04 -19.29
C GLU A 5 -24.69 7.14 -20.53
N GLY A 6 -24.98 7.67 -21.71
CA GLY A 6 -25.21 6.85 -22.92
C GLY A 6 -24.02 6.66 -23.88
N SER A 7 -22.95 7.47 -23.81
CA SER A 7 -21.91 7.46 -24.86
C SER A 7 -20.50 7.09 -24.39
N GLY A 8 -20.27 6.96 -23.11
CA GLY A 8 -18.91 6.74 -22.56
C GLY A 8 -17.95 7.94 -22.75
N VAL A 9 -18.43 9.06 -23.26
CA VAL A 9 -17.66 10.30 -23.47
C VAL A 9 -18.19 11.38 -22.53
N LEU A 10 -17.36 11.82 -21.59
CA LEU A 10 -17.66 12.93 -20.70
C LEU A 10 -17.31 14.26 -21.40
N HIS A 11 -18.31 15.05 -21.79
CA HIS A 11 -18.12 16.39 -22.30
C HIS A 11 -18.16 17.40 -21.16
N LEU A 12 -17.01 17.90 -20.73
CA LEU A 12 -16.89 18.97 -19.75
C LEU A 12 -16.74 20.32 -20.47
N ASN A 13 -17.77 21.14 -20.44
CA ASN A 13 -17.67 22.54 -20.86
C ASN A 13 -17.09 23.38 -19.72
N MET A 14 -15.78 23.56 -19.73
CA MET A 14 -15.08 24.36 -18.73
C MET A 14 -14.83 25.78 -19.26
N ASN A 15 -15.56 26.76 -18.75
CA ASN A 15 -15.25 28.17 -19.00
C ASN A 15 -14.07 28.59 -18.10
N ARG A 16 -12.97 29.03 -18.72
CA ARG A 16 -11.82 29.56 -17.97
C ARG A 16 -12.18 30.87 -17.31
N ARG A 17 -12.24 30.88 -16.00
CA ARG A 17 -12.53 32.09 -15.20
C ARG A 17 -11.25 32.84 -14.79
N MET A 18 -10.08 32.33 -15.12
CA MET A 18 -8.77 32.92 -14.84
C MET A 18 -8.07 33.30 -16.13
N ALA A 19 -7.02 34.07 -16.02
CA ALA A 19 -6.10 34.41 -17.11
C ALA A 19 -4.71 33.85 -16.85
N LYS A 20 -3.93 33.69 -17.90
CA LYS A 20 -2.53 33.29 -17.84
C LYS A 20 -1.64 34.48 -18.15
N VAL A 21 -0.65 34.75 -17.31
CA VAL A 21 0.37 35.76 -17.55
C VAL A 21 1.72 35.05 -17.65
N ILE A 22 2.44 35.33 -18.73
CA ILE A 22 3.81 34.85 -18.97
C ILE A 22 4.70 36.06 -19.09
N MET A 23 5.80 36.10 -18.33
CA MET A 23 6.83 37.11 -18.43
C MET A 23 8.15 36.46 -18.80
N THR A 24 8.71 36.77 -19.96
CA THR A 24 10.01 36.29 -20.37
C THR A 24 11.04 37.33 -19.96
N LEU A 25 11.98 36.96 -19.11
CA LEU A 25 13.07 37.84 -18.70
C LEU A 25 14.08 37.97 -19.84
N ASP A 26 14.35 39.18 -20.23
CA ASP A 26 15.26 39.50 -21.32
C ASP A 26 16.24 40.58 -20.92
N ASP A 27 17.43 40.57 -21.50
CA ASP A 27 18.46 41.60 -21.42
C ASP A 27 18.81 42.03 -19.99
N ILE A 28 19.12 41.05 -19.12
CA ILE A 28 19.80 41.35 -17.86
C ILE A 28 21.26 40.97 -17.92
N ASP A 29 22.08 41.74 -17.18
CA ASP A 29 23.49 41.47 -17.03
C ASP A 29 23.74 40.00 -16.63
N SER A 30 24.60 39.30 -17.37
CA SER A 30 24.90 37.86 -17.20
C SER A 30 25.42 37.49 -15.79
N GLN A 31 25.94 38.47 -15.06
CA GLN A 31 26.41 38.28 -13.68
C GLN A 31 25.31 38.53 -12.62
N SER A 32 24.16 39.06 -13.04
CA SER A 32 23.06 39.42 -12.16
C SER A 32 21.87 38.47 -12.32
N LYS A 33 21.01 38.46 -11.32
CA LYS A 33 19.82 37.61 -11.29
C LYS A 33 18.61 38.41 -10.81
N ALA A 34 17.46 38.19 -11.46
CA ALA A 34 16.18 38.60 -10.94
C ALA A 34 15.66 37.52 -10.00
N LEU A 35 15.56 37.79 -8.70
CA LEU A 35 15.15 36.86 -7.66
C LEU A 35 13.75 37.22 -7.14
N GLY A 36 13.04 36.26 -6.61
CA GLY A 36 11.76 36.47 -5.93
C GLY A 36 10.70 37.15 -6.81
N VAL A 37 10.70 36.91 -8.13
CA VAL A 37 9.72 37.49 -9.05
C VAL A 37 8.32 37.13 -8.61
N LYS A 38 7.45 38.15 -8.50
CA LYS A 38 6.02 38.00 -8.23
C LYS A 38 5.21 38.80 -9.24
N ILE A 39 4.03 38.31 -9.55
CA ILE A 39 3.12 38.89 -10.54
C ILE A 39 1.82 39.29 -9.85
N GLY A 40 1.35 40.50 -10.14
CA GLY A 40 0.11 41.02 -9.59
C GLY A 40 -1.13 40.32 -10.14
N SER A 41 -2.03 40.02 -9.26
CA SER A 41 -3.33 39.39 -9.55
C SER A 41 -4.42 40.12 -8.78
N TYR A 42 -5.61 40.19 -9.32
CA TYR A 42 -6.81 40.54 -8.55
C TYR A 42 -7.13 39.38 -7.60
N GLN A 43 -7.46 39.69 -6.35
CA GLN A 43 -7.66 38.64 -5.36
C GLN A 43 -8.80 37.69 -5.72
N GLY A 44 -8.45 36.49 -5.57
CA GLY A 44 -8.96 35.17 -5.44
C GLY A 44 -10.43 34.89 -5.53
N TYR A 45 -10.64 33.71 -5.99
CA TYR A 45 -11.89 32.99 -6.01
C TYR A 45 -12.22 32.46 -4.62
N THR A 46 -13.29 32.96 -4.01
CA THR A 46 -13.97 32.27 -2.91
C THR A 46 -15.43 32.08 -3.35
N ASP A 47 -15.89 30.85 -3.39
CA ASP A 47 -17.28 30.48 -3.73
C ASP A 47 -17.82 31.04 -5.06
N GLY A 48 -16.96 31.09 -6.09
CA GLY A 48 -17.37 31.53 -7.41
C GLY A 48 -17.39 33.04 -7.64
N ASN A 49 -17.05 33.85 -6.64
CA ASN A 49 -16.97 35.31 -6.72
C ASN A 49 -15.51 35.81 -6.64
N VAL A 50 -15.20 36.82 -7.48
CA VAL A 50 -13.94 37.54 -7.42
C VAL A 50 -14.05 38.62 -6.34
N SER A 51 -13.25 38.53 -5.27
CA SER A 51 -13.20 39.57 -4.26
C SER A 51 -12.42 40.79 -4.76
N SER A 52 -12.82 41.98 -4.31
CA SER A 52 -12.12 43.23 -4.61
C SER A 52 -10.78 43.26 -3.82
N GLY A 53 -9.68 43.41 -4.53
CA GLY A 53 -8.34 43.50 -3.96
C GLY A 53 -7.28 43.09 -4.97
N THR A 54 -6.03 43.21 -4.59
CA THR A 54 -4.89 42.75 -5.40
C THR A 54 -3.91 41.99 -4.51
N ALA A 55 -3.31 40.97 -5.08
CA ALA A 55 -2.27 40.16 -4.42
C ALA A 55 -1.10 39.91 -5.35
N LEU A 56 0.06 39.65 -4.80
CA LEU A 56 1.24 39.20 -5.54
C LEU A 56 1.33 37.69 -5.48
N VAL A 57 1.27 37.04 -6.64
CA VAL A 57 1.36 35.58 -6.77
C VAL A 57 2.76 35.17 -7.20
N SER A 58 3.26 34.06 -6.68
CA SER A 58 4.53 33.48 -7.09
C SER A 58 4.34 32.69 -8.38
N PRO A 59 5.04 33.03 -9.48
CA PRO A 59 4.92 32.33 -10.75
C PRO A 59 5.67 30.99 -10.72
N TYR A 60 5.24 30.08 -11.58
CA TYR A 60 6.07 28.95 -11.99
C TYR A 60 7.20 29.44 -12.92
N VAL A 61 8.42 28.97 -12.69
CA VAL A 61 9.61 29.41 -13.47
C VAL A 61 10.06 28.29 -14.40
N THR A 62 10.10 28.58 -15.70
CA THR A 62 10.74 27.71 -16.69
C THR A 62 12.11 28.28 -17.02
N ILE A 63 13.15 27.48 -16.82
CA ILE A 63 14.54 27.83 -17.10
C ILE A 63 14.91 27.27 -18.47
N PRO A 64 15.49 28.07 -19.40
CA PRO A 64 15.92 27.56 -20.68
C PRO A 64 17.07 26.56 -20.52
N GLU A 65 17.22 25.67 -21.48
CA GLU A 65 18.30 24.67 -21.49
C GLU A 65 19.67 25.35 -21.36
N GLY A 66 20.50 24.89 -20.42
CA GLY A 66 21.80 25.51 -20.11
C GLY A 66 21.73 26.81 -19.31
N GLY A 67 20.54 27.35 -19.04
CA GLY A 67 20.32 28.58 -18.28
C GLY A 67 20.34 28.40 -16.78
N LYS A 68 20.23 29.50 -16.05
CA LYS A 68 20.09 29.53 -14.58
C LYS A 68 18.87 30.35 -14.17
N ALA A 69 18.24 29.99 -13.07
CA ALA A 69 17.11 30.74 -12.53
C ALA A 69 17.45 32.22 -12.33
N GLY A 70 16.55 33.09 -12.76
CA GLY A 70 16.70 34.53 -12.66
C GLY A 70 17.61 35.20 -13.73
N GLN A 71 18.04 34.47 -14.76
CA GLN A 71 18.78 34.98 -15.89
C GLN A 71 17.89 35.15 -17.13
N SER A 72 18.42 35.87 -18.15
CA SER A 72 17.72 36.07 -19.43
C SER A 72 17.25 34.75 -20.04
N GLY A 73 16.06 34.75 -20.62
CA GLY A 73 15.37 33.57 -21.17
C GLY A 73 14.48 32.84 -20.19
N CYS A 74 14.55 33.09 -18.88
CA CYS A 74 13.63 32.52 -17.92
C CYS A 74 12.19 33.01 -18.16
N LYS A 75 11.21 32.08 -18.15
CA LYS A 75 9.81 32.40 -18.26
C LYS A 75 9.12 32.23 -16.92
N TYR A 76 8.42 33.27 -16.49
CA TYR A 76 7.65 33.32 -15.27
C TYR A 76 6.16 33.23 -15.62
N THR A 77 5.52 32.11 -15.29
CA THR A 77 4.12 31.86 -15.64
C THR A 77 3.25 31.89 -14.39
N ALA A 78 2.24 32.74 -14.38
CA ALA A 78 1.24 32.80 -13.31
C ALA A 78 -0.17 32.66 -13.86
N ILE A 79 -1.04 32.04 -13.07
CA ILE A 79 -2.49 32.07 -13.26
C ILE A 79 -3.01 33.19 -12.36
N VAL A 80 -3.67 34.17 -12.96
CA VAL A 80 -4.12 35.38 -12.28
C VAL A 80 -5.62 35.57 -12.41
N ALA A 81 -6.23 36.17 -11.41
CA ALA A 81 -7.64 36.55 -11.48
C ALA A 81 -7.81 37.74 -12.45
N PRO A 82 -8.88 37.76 -13.28
CA PRO A 82 -9.19 38.86 -14.17
C PRO A 82 -9.65 40.10 -13.41
N GLY A 83 -9.49 41.27 -14.00
CA GLY A 83 -9.95 42.52 -13.43
C GLY A 83 -9.71 43.71 -14.35
N THR A 84 -10.23 44.86 -13.97
CA THR A 84 -10.02 46.14 -14.66
C THR A 84 -8.66 46.72 -14.30
N ALA A 85 -8.11 47.56 -15.19
CA ALA A 85 -6.80 48.17 -14.91
C ALA A 85 -6.76 48.88 -13.55
N ASN A 86 -5.66 48.63 -12.79
CA ASN A 86 -5.46 49.26 -11.50
C ASN A 86 -4.04 49.86 -11.44
N PRO A 87 -3.92 51.21 -11.67
CA PRO A 87 -2.62 51.87 -11.76
C PRO A 87 -1.88 51.94 -10.41
N ASN A 88 -2.61 51.79 -9.29
CA ASN A 88 -2.02 51.95 -7.94
C ASN A 88 -1.56 50.64 -7.30
N SER A 89 -1.77 49.50 -7.96
CA SER A 89 -1.36 48.21 -7.44
C SER A 89 -0.09 47.72 -8.14
N THR A 90 0.77 46.99 -7.42
CA THR A 90 1.99 46.43 -7.98
C THR A 90 1.64 45.32 -8.98
N PHE A 91 2.16 45.45 -10.21
CA PHE A 91 2.03 44.41 -11.23
C PHE A 91 3.20 43.44 -11.23
N VAL A 92 4.42 43.93 -11.05
CA VAL A 92 5.61 43.08 -10.93
C VAL A 92 6.42 43.52 -9.74
N SER A 93 6.93 42.56 -8.96
CA SER A 93 7.98 42.81 -7.99
C SER A 93 9.07 41.77 -8.15
N LEU A 94 10.32 42.17 -7.95
CA LEU A 94 11.50 41.30 -7.97
C LEU A 94 12.64 41.93 -7.19
N ASN A 95 13.60 41.14 -6.75
CA ASN A 95 14.86 41.62 -6.21
C ASN A 95 15.95 41.51 -7.29
N TYR A 96 16.64 42.62 -7.55
CA TYR A 96 17.74 42.71 -8.51
C TYR A 96 18.93 43.41 -7.86
N LYS A 97 20.09 42.78 -7.83
CA LYS A 97 21.33 43.29 -7.19
C LYS A 97 21.15 43.68 -5.71
N GLY A 98 20.22 43.01 -5.00
CA GLY A 98 19.94 43.30 -3.58
C GLY A 98 18.91 44.41 -3.36
N GLU A 99 18.39 45.05 -4.40
CA GLU A 99 17.34 46.06 -4.33
C GLU A 99 15.99 45.46 -4.71
N ASP A 100 14.97 45.77 -3.96
CA ASP A 100 13.59 45.39 -4.27
C ASP A 100 12.99 46.40 -5.26
N LEU A 101 12.73 45.92 -6.46
CA LEU A 101 12.12 46.71 -7.52
C LEU A 101 10.64 46.37 -7.68
N VAL A 102 9.83 47.38 -7.95
CA VAL A 102 8.42 47.22 -8.19
C VAL A 102 7.99 47.99 -9.46
N LEU A 103 7.11 47.37 -10.23
CA LEU A 103 6.43 48.01 -11.34
C LEU A 103 4.93 48.12 -10.94
N PRO A 104 4.40 49.36 -10.76
CA PRO A 104 2.99 49.58 -10.51
C PRO A 104 2.16 49.46 -11.81
N GLY A 105 0.87 49.34 -11.64
CA GLY A 105 -0.09 49.36 -12.74
C GLY A 105 -0.42 47.96 -13.26
N ILE A 106 -1.33 47.23 -12.58
CA ILE A 106 -1.86 45.98 -13.12
C ILE A 106 -2.72 46.34 -14.33
N PRO A 107 -2.47 45.83 -15.57
CA PRO A 107 -3.28 46.10 -16.73
C PRO A 107 -4.64 45.43 -16.62
N ALA A 108 -5.58 45.82 -17.45
CA ALA A 108 -6.86 45.12 -17.60
C ALA A 108 -6.59 43.67 -18.09
N ILE A 109 -7.05 42.71 -17.31
CA ILE A 109 -6.86 41.26 -17.58
C ILE A 109 -8.22 40.62 -17.73
N LYS A 110 -8.46 39.94 -18.86
CA LYS A 110 -9.71 39.23 -19.15
C LYS A 110 -9.54 37.75 -18.93
N ALA A 111 -10.54 37.10 -18.36
CA ALA A 111 -10.62 35.67 -18.24
C ALA A 111 -10.53 34.96 -19.60
N GLY A 112 -9.84 33.81 -19.63
CA GLY A 112 -9.69 33.01 -20.84
C GLY A 112 -8.65 33.50 -21.84
N PHE A 113 -7.82 34.47 -21.46
CA PHE A 113 -6.71 34.95 -22.29
C PHE A 113 -5.35 34.69 -21.66
N CYS A 114 -4.33 34.57 -22.53
CA CYS A 114 -2.93 34.54 -22.19
C CYS A 114 -2.29 35.89 -22.56
N TYR A 115 -1.56 36.47 -21.60
CA TYR A 115 -0.84 37.73 -21.75
C TYR A 115 0.64 37.43 -21.66
N GLU A 116 1.37 37.64 -22.74
CA GLU A 116 2.82 37.43 -22.79
C GLU A 116 3.54 38.77 -22.82
N PHE A 117 4.45 39.01 -21.87
CA PHE A 117 5.27 40.19 -21.73
C PHE A 117 6.75 39.83 -21.83
N THR A 118 7.55 40.74 -22.35
CA THR A 118 9.00 40.75 -22.17
C THR A 118 9.33 41.62 -20.96
N LEU A 119 10.02 41.06 -19.98
CA LEU A 119 10.44 41.72 -18.74
C LEU A 119 11.92 42.07 -18.87
N LYS A 120 12.24 43.37 -18.76
CA LYS A 120 13.60 43.90 -18.74
C LYS A 120 13.89 44.64 -17.44
N VAL A 121 15.14 44.60 -17.01
CA VAL A 121 15.60 45.36 -15.85
C VAL A 121 16.75 46.24 -16.27
N GLU A 122 16.52 47.54 -16.39
CA GLU A 122 17.50 48.53 -16.77
C GLU A 122 17.89 49.41 -15.55
N GLY A 123 19.07 49.17 -14.99
CA GLY A 123 19.47 49.82 -13.71
C GLY A 123 18.54 49.40 -12.59
N SER A 124 17.85 50.34 -11.96
CA SER A 124 16.86 50.11 -10.90
C SER A 124 15.42 50.26 -11.40
N VAL A 125 15.15 50.00 -12.68
CA VAL A 125 13.81 50.16 -13.28
C VAL A 125 13.39 48.89 -14.00
N ILE A 126 12.17 48.42 -13.66
CA ILE A 126 11.48 47.33 -14.41
C ILE A 126 10.77 47.91 -15.62
N ARG A 127 10.98 47.33 -16.80
CA ARG A 127 10.22 47.62 -18.00
C ARG A 127 9.53 46.40 -18.54
N LEU A 128 8.30 46.55 -19.01
CA LEU A 128 7.55 45.50 -19.72
C LEU A 128 7.27 45.97 -21.16
N SER A 129 7.30 45.04 -22.09
CA SER A 129 6.77 45.26 -23.43
C SER A 129 5.25 45.41 -23.38
N GLU A 130 4.66 45.91 -24.49
CA GLU A 130 3.22 45.68 -24.72
C GLU A 130 2.95 44.18 -24.73
N PRO A 131 1.83 43.74 -24.14
CA PRO A 131 1.50 42.32 -24.10
C PRO A 131 1.10 41.78 -25.46
N ILE A 132 1.59 40.60 -25.80
CA ILE A 132 0.94 39.76 -26.81
C ILE A 132 -0.24 39.08 -26.15
N VAL A 133 -1.47 39.39 -26.59
CA VAL A 133 -2.67 38.85 -26.00
C VAL A 133 -3.28 37.82 -26.97
N THR A 134 -3.31 36.58 -26.53
CA THR A 134 -3.95 35.49 -27.30
C THR A 134 -5.07 34.86 -26.50
N PRO A 135 -6.14 34.32 -27.16
CA PRO A 135 -7.05 33.46 -26.45
C PRO A 135 -6.21 32.38 -25.74
N TRP A 136 -6.45 32.16 -24.46
CA TRP A 136 -5.83 31.02 -23.79
C TRP A 136 -6.46 29.76 -24.39
N GLU A 137 -5.83 29.29 -25.44
CA GLU A 137 -6.33 28.16 -26.18
C GLU A 137 -6.65 27.03 -25.19
N THR A 138 -7.86 26.55 -25.28
CA THR A 138 -8.21 25.23 -24.83
C THR A 138 -7.31 24.32 -25.66
N GLY A 139 -6.19 23.89 -25.09
CA GLY A 139 -5.55 22.72 -25.64
C GLY A 139 -6.67 21.70 -25.71
N THR A 140 -7.02 21.29 -26.90
CA THR A 140 -7.81 20.08 -27.06
C THR A 140 -6.95 19.05 -26.37
N ILE A 141 -7.34 18.65 -25.18
CA ILE A 141 -6.98 17.34 -24.68
C ILE A 141 -7.76 16.47 -25.68
N ASN A 142 -7.16 16.24 -26.85
CA ASN A 142 -7.59 15.20 -27.76
C ASN A 142 -7.55 13.99 -26.88
N GLY A 143 -8.71 13.47 -26.50
CA GLY A 143 -8.89 12.35 -25.61
C GLY A 143 -7.68 11.40 -25.52
N GLY A 144 -6.58 11.93 -25.02
CA GLY A 144 -5.58 11.12 -24.40
C GLY A 144 -6.38 10.46 -23.32
N ASP A 145 -6.56 9.15 -23.42
CA ASP A 145 -7.06 8.37 -22.34
C ASP A 145 -6.48 9.04 -21.09
N ALA A 146 -7.36 9.42 -20.15
CA ALA A 146 -6.89 9.83 -18.85
C ALA A 146 -6.07 8.61 -18.39
N THR A 147 -4.80 8.60 -18.74
CA THR A 147 -3.91 7.54 -18.31
C THR A 147 -3.89 7.75 -16.84
N GLU A 148 -4.63 6.90 -16.18
CA GLU A 148 -4.65 6.81 -14.75
C GLU A 148 -3.19 6.91 -14.30
N LEU A 149 -2.91 7.86 -13.42
CA LEU A 149 -1.54 8.15 -12.97
C LEU A 149 -0.93 6.82 -12.50
N GLN A 150 -0.11 6.21 -13.34
CA GLN A 150 0.57 4.97 -12.99
C GLN A 150 1.67 5.33 -12.01
N LEU A 151 1.39 5.16 -10.74
CA LEU A 151 2.39 5.36 -9.70
C LEU A 151 3.43 4.23 -9.79
N ASP A 152 4.69 4.58 -9.60
CA ASP A 152 5.77 3.59 -9.48
C ASP A 152 5.68 2.81 -8.17
N ALA A 153 5.10 3.42 -7.15
CA ALA A 153 4.84 2.84 -5.84
C ALA A 153 3.69 3.57 -5.15
N TYR A 154 3.11 2.94 -4.12
CA TYR A 154 2.08 3.54 -3.27
C TYR A 154 2.61 3.75 -1.87
N TYR A 155 2.16 4.82 -1.21
CA TYR A 155 2.54 5.21 0.14
C TYR A 155 1.31 5.21 1.04
N VAL A 156 1.43 4.56 2.21
CA VAL A 156 0.33 4.31 3.13
C VAL A 156 0.71 4.74 4.54
N LYS A 157 -0.13 5.52 5.19
CA LYS A 157 -0.07 5.84 6.63
C LYS A 157 -1.35 5.37 7.31
N GLU A 158 -1.34 5.26 8.63
CA GLU A 158 -2.53 4.86 9.40
C GLU A 158 -3.73 5.76 9.09
N HIS A 159 -3.48 7.05 8.98
CA HIS A 159 -4.45 8.04 8.51
C HIS A 159 -3.99 8.66 7.20
N ALA A 160 -4.93 8.88 6.29
CA ALA A 160 -4.66 9.54 5.02
C ALA A 160 -4.08 10.95 5.21
N THR A 161 -3.17 11.34 4.31
CA THR A 161 -2.57 12.68 4.31
C THR A 161 -2.75 13.34 2.94
N GLY A 162 -2.73 14.67 2.92
CA GLY A 162 -2.88 15.46 1.69
C GLY A 162 -4.14 15.08 0.90
N ASN A 163 -3.96 14.73 -0.38
CA ASN A 163 -5.04 14.30 -1.26
C ASN A 163 -5.29 12.77 -1.26
N ALA A 164 -4.62 12.03 -0.38
CA ALA A 164 -4.76 10.59 -0.17
C ALA A 164 -4.55 9.70 -1.43
N THR A 165 -3.83 10.19 -2.43
CA THR A 165 -3.58 9.43 -3.68
C THR A 165 -2.57 8.31 -3.53
N GLY A 166 -1.77 8.33 -2.45
CA GLY A 166 -0.68 7.39 -2.24
C GLY A 166 0.55 7.64 -3.11
N MET A 167 0.69 8.80 -3.75
CA MET A 167 1.82 9.10 -4.64
C MET A 167 3.13 9.37 -3.90
N ASP A 168 3.06 9.74 -2.65
CA ASP A 168 4.17 10.01 -1.74
C ASP A 168 3.66 10.07 -0.29
N TRP A 169 4.57 10.28 0.68
CA TRP A 169 4.22 10.36 2.11
C TRP A 169 3.37 11.59 2.48
N ASP A 170 3.45 12.69 1.72
CA ASP A 170 2.65 13.89 1.98
C ASP A 170 1.21 13.70 1.49
N ASN A 171 1.01 12.77 0.57
CA ASN A 171 -0.28 12.41 -0.02
C ASN A 171 -0.59 10.91 0.20
N ALA A 172 -0.15 10.35 1.32
CA ALA A 172 -0.33 8.94 1.61
C ALA A 172 -1.81 8.57 1.76
N MET A 173 -2.19 7.43 1.22
CA MET A 173 -3.52 6.87 1.48
C MET A 173 -3.61 6.31 2.90
N GLY A 174 -4.80 6.31 3.45
CA GLY A 174 -5.11 5.63 4.71
C GLY A 174 -5.45 4.15 4.50
N VAL A 175 -5.86 3.48 5.58
CA VAL A 175 -6.25 2.06 5.55
C VAL A 175 -7.37 1.78 4.54
N ASP A 176 -8.36 2.67 4.41
CA ASP A 176 -9.44 2.52 3.43
C ASP A 176 -8.93 2.56 1.99
N GLY A 177 -7.99 3.46 1.71
CA GLY A 177 -7.32 3.53 0.42
C GLY A 177 -6.56 2.25 0.11
N LEU A 178 -5.81 1.71 1.08
CA LEU A 178 -5.09 0.43 0.95
C LEU A 178 -6.07 -0.73 0.73
N ARG A 179 -7.16 -0.81 1.49
CA ARG A 179 -8.20 -1.83 1.31
C ARG A 179 -8.79 -1.78 -0.11
N ASN A 180 -9.17 -0.59 -0.56
CA ASN A 180 -9.76 -0.39 -1.90
C ASN A 180 -8.77 -0.70 -3.03
N LEU A 181 -7.48 -0.40 -2.82
CA LEU A 181 -6.42 -0.69 -3.78
C LEU A 181 -6.21 -2.21 -3.94
N LEU A 182 -6.18 -2.95 -2.84
CA LEU A 182 -5.91 -4.39 -2.82
C LEU A 182 -7.15 -5.25 -3.10
N ARG A 183 -8.34 -4.77 -2.72
CA ARG A 183 -9.57 -5.56 -2.75
C ARG A 183 -9.96 -6.01 -4.15
N THR A 184 -10.33 -7.26 -4.25
CA THR A 184 -10.99 -7.79 -5.44
C THR A 184 -12.42 -7.25 -5.55
N ASN A 185 -12.78 -6.79 -6.72
CA ASN A 185 -14.13 -6.37 -7.06
C ASN A 185 -14.89 -7.49 -7.78
N THR A 186 -16.21 -7.55 -7.65
CA THR A 186 -17.07 -8.46 -8.42
C THR A 186 -17.10 -8.12 -9.91
N ASN A 187 -16.78 -6.86 -10.26
CA ASN A 187 -16.64 -6.41 -11.65
C ASN A 187 -15.24 -6.79 -12.19
N SER A 188 -15.19 -7.70 -13.15
CA SER A 188 -13.95 -8.21 -13.75
C SER A 188 -13.12 -7.11 -14.43
N ALA A 189 -13.74 -6.08 -14.99
CA ALA A 189 -13.02 -4.97 -15.61
C ALA A 189 -12.26 -4.15 -14.56
N ILE A 190 -12.89 -3.86 -13.40
CA ILE A 190 -12.25 -3.15 -12.28
C ILE A 190 -11.11 -4.01 -11.71
N THR A 191 -11.32 -5.30 -11.55
CA THR A 191 -10.29 -6.23 -11.06
C THR A 191 -9.08 -6.26 -12.01
N THR A 192 -9.31 -6.30 -13.32
CA THR A 192 -8.24 -6.26 -14.32
C THR A 192 -7.50 -4.92 -14.31
N ALA A 193 -8.19 -3.81 -14.15
CA ALA A 193 -7.58 -2.49 -14.03
C ALA A 193 -6.68 -2.41 -12.78
N ASN A 194 -7.16 -2.89 -11.62
CA ASN A 194 -6.36 -2.95 -10.40
C ASN A 194 -5.15 -3.89 -10.54
N ALA A 195 -5.30 -5.03 -11.21
CA ALA A 195 -4.18 -5.92 -11.51
C ALA A 195 -3.07 -5.21 -12.28
N LYS A 196 -3.41 -4.47 -13.33
CA LYS A 196 -2.45 -3.70 -14.14
C LYS A 196 -1.76 -2.58 -13.33
N LYS A 197 -2.50 -1.94 -12.40
CA LYS A 197 -1.95 -0.90 -11.52
C LYS A 197 -0.92 -1.44 -10.56
N LEU A 198 -1.17 -2.63 -10.01
CA LEU A 198 -0.42 -3.18 -8.88
C LEU A 198 0.71 -4.10 -9.31
N ASP A 199 0.65 -4.65 -10.51
CA ASP A 199 1.62 -5.62 -10.98
C ASP A 199 3.05 -5.04 -11.03
N GLY A 200 3.95 -5.67 -10.29
CA GLY A 200 5.33 -5.23 -10.10
C GLY A 200 5.51 -4.02 -9.18
N LYS A 201 4.47 -3.61 -8.42
CA LYS A 201 4.54 -2.39 -7.60
C LYS A 201 4.91 -2.67 -6.14
N ASN A 202 5.55 -1.65 -5.54
CA ASN A 202 5.77 -1.59 -4.12
C ASN A 202 4.68 -0.77 -3.44
N ILE A 203 4.27 -1.21 -2.26
CA ILE A 203 3.41 -0.47 -1.34
C ILE A 203 4.22 -0.24 -0.07
N TYR A 204 4.59 1.00 0.20
CA TYR A 204 5.35 1.39 1.38
C TYR A 204 4.39 1.78 2.50
N VAL A 205 4.53 1.16 3.68
CA VAL A 205 3.61 1.35 4.80
C VAL A 205 4.37 1.88 6.01
N ALA A 206 3.92 2.99 6.54
CA ALA A 206 4.48 3.58 7.77
C ALA A 206 4.08 2.77 9.01
N GLY A 207 4.79 2.99 10.12
CA GLY A 207 4.38 2.45 11.42
C GLY A 207 2.99 2.93 11.80
N GLY A 208 2.20 2.04 12.40
CA GLY A 208 0.82 2.28 12.79
C GLY A 208 0.01 1.00 12.88
N THR A 209 -1.26 1.09 13.28
CA THR A 209 -2.19 -0.04 13.40
C THR A 209 -3.30 0.09 12.35
N TYR A 210 -3.40 -0.90 11.50
CA TYR A 210 -4.27 -0.91 10.33
C TYR A 210 -5.33 -2.00 10.48
N LEU A 211 -6.58 -1.62 10.74
CA LEU A 211 -7.71 -2.54 10.66
C LEU A 211 -7.91 -2.92 9.19
N ILE A 212 -7.28 -4.03 8.77
CA ILE A 212 -7.14 -4.32 7.32
C ILE A 212 -8.41 -4.90 6.68
N ALA A 213 -9.30 -5.47 7.45
CA ALA A 213 -10.58 -5.99 6.97
C ALA A 213 -11.75 -5.15 7.48
N ASP A 214 -12.86 -5.20 6.77
CA ASP A 214 -14.13 -4.56 7.10
C ASP A 214 -15.30 -5.53 6.98
N GLN A 215 -15.00 -6.83 6.90
CA GLN A 215 -15.94 -7.92 6.85
C GLN A 215 -15.33 -9.21 7.44
N GLU A 216 -16.15 -10.10 7.95
CA GLU A 216 -15.73 -11.35 8.61
C GLU A 216 -14.75 -12.20 7.80
N ALA A 217 -14.94 -12.29 6.48
CA ALA A 217 -14.10 -13.11 5.59
C ALA A 217 -12.70 -12.51 5.32
N GLY A 218 -12.39 -11.35 5.88
CA GLY A 218 -11.13 -10.66 5.65
C GLY A 218 -11.04 -9.92 4.31
N LEU A 219 -9.90 -9.31 4.06
CA LEU A 219 -9.62 -8.63 2.80
C LEU A 219 -9.30 -9.66 1.71
N LYS A 220 -10.20 -9.80 0.72
CA LYS A 220 -10.00 -10.71 -0.41
C LYS A 220 -9.16 -10.05 -1.49
N ILE A 221 -8.06 -10.72 -1.89
CA ILE A 221 -7.16 -10.32 -2.98
C ILE A 221 -7.10 -11.47 -3.99
N GLU A 222 -7.62 -11.25 -5.20
CA GLU A 222 -7.72 -12.26 -6.25
C GLU A 222 -7.78 -11.59 -7.61
N TYR A 223 -7.02 -12.10 -8.56
CA TYR A 223 -7.00 -11.57 -9.94
C TYR A 223 -7.35 -12.64 -10.97
N SER A 224 -8.33 -13.49 -10.64
CA SER A 224 -8.85 -14.52 -11.55
C SER A 224 -9.21 -13.93 -12.91
N GLY A 225 -8.71 -14.56 -13.98
CA GLY A 225 -8.89 -14.08 -15.36
C GLY A 225 -7.80 -13.12 -15.85
N TYR A 226 -6.88 -12.71 -15.02
CA TYR A 226 -5.65 -12.04 -15.47
C TYR A 226 -4.67 -13.07 -16.07
N SER A 227 -3.89 -12.68 -17.08
CA SER A 227 -3.08 -13.62 -17.87
C SER A 227 -1.85 -14.17 -17.13
N LYS A 228 -1.45 -13.52 -16.02
CA LYS A 228 -0.31 -13.89 -15.19
C LYS A 228 -0.59 -13.61 -13.70
N GLN A 229 0.28 -14.09 -12.81
CA GLN A 229 0.24 -13.65 -11.43
C GLN A 229 0.53 -12.14 -11.32
N VAL A 230 -0.20 -11.46 -10.45
CA VAL A 230 0.04 -10.07 -10.09
C VAL A 230 1.04 -10.06 -8.93
N GLU A 231 2.18 -9.45 -9.14
CA GLU A 231 3.26 -9.36 -8.16
C GLU A 231 3.12 -8.06 -7.36
N ILE A 232 2.96 -8.17 -6.04
CA ILE A 232 2.83 -7.02 -5.14
C ILE A 232 3.82 -7.16 -4.00
N LYS A 233 4.55 -6.09 -3.69
CA LYS A 233 5.42 -6.06 -2.53
C LYS A 233 4.98 -4.99 -1.54
N VAL A 234 4.59 -5.39 -0.33
CA VAL A 234 4.22 -4.52 0.79
C VAL A 234 5.41 -4.43 1.75
N VAL A 235 6.03 -3.25 1.84
CA VAL A 235 7.22 -3.00 2.64
C VAL A 235 6.87 -2.09 3.80
N CYS A 236 7.01 -2.59 5.00
CA CYS A 236 6.54 -1.95 6.23
C CYS A 236 7.69 -1.39 7.09
N GLY A 237 7.33 -0.59 8.09
CA GLY A 237 8.29 -0.09 9.08
C GLY A 237 8.91 1.25 8.72
N TYR A 238 8.21 2.10 7.98
CA TYR A 238 8.67 3.45 7.71
C TYR A 238 8.24 4.44 8.80
N ASP A 239 9.03 5.50 8.98
CA ASP A 239 8.72 6.61 9.90
C ASP A 239 7.39 7.28 9.50
N PRO A 240 6.37 7.33 10.37
CA PRO A 240 5.11 8.03 10.09
C PRO A 240 5.28 9.52 9.79
N GLN A 241 6.40 10.12 10.20
CA GLN A 241 6.74 11.51 9.89
C GLN A 241 7.50 11.68 8.58
N SER A 242 7.73 10.62 7.82
CA SER A 242 8.34 10.72 6.49
C SER A 242 7.50 11.60 5.56
N THR A 243 8.20 12.35 4.70
CA THR A 243 7.62 13.28 3.72
C THR A 243 8.10 12.96 2.32
N ARG A 244 7.39 13.46 1.32
CA ARG A 244 7.72 13.25 -0.09
C ARG A 244 7.88 11.76 -0.42
N LYS A 245 8.94 11.35 -1.10
CA LYS A 245 9.28 9.96 -1.41
C LYS A 245 10.48 9.45 -0.61
N ASP A 246 10.71 9.99 0.59
CA ASP A 246 11.85 9.61 1.43
C ASP A 246 11.66 8.19 1.99
N LEU A 247 12.49 7.26 1.55
CA LEU A 247 12.54 5.87 1.98
C LEU A 247 13.74 5.57 2.91
N SER A 248 14.52 6.58 3.27
CA SER A 248 15.72 6.40 4.11
C SER A 248 15.42 6.05 5.56
N LYS A 249 14.23 6.42 6.03
CA LYS A 249 13.80 6.23 7.42
C LYS A 249 12.95 4.98 7.59
N ARG A 250 13.54 3.83 7.31
CA ARG A 250 12.89 2.54 7.54
C ARG A 250 13.53 1.82 8.73
N ASP A 251 12.73 1.49 9.74
CA ASP A 251 13.10 0.67 10.90
C ASP A 251 11.86 -0.10 11.39
N PRO A 252 11.66 -1.35 10.97
CA PRO A 252 10.47 -2.14 11.35
C PRO A 252 10.39 -2.49 12.85
N VAL A 253 11.48 -2.33 13.59
CA VAL A 253 11.48 -2.52 15.05
C VAL A 253 11.01 -1.27 15.77
N ARG A 254 11.41 -0.10 15.28
CA ARG A 254 11.02 1.20 15.85
C ARG A 254 9.64 1.64 15.38
N TYR A 255 9.36 1.47 14.10
CA TYR A 255 8.11 1.89 13.45
C TYR A 255 7.26 0.66 13.14
N LEU A 256 6.74 0.02 14.19
CA LEU A 256 5.94 -1.18 14.06
C LEU A 256 4.72 -0.94 13.17
N THR A 257 4.54 -1.78 12.17
CA THR A 257 3.35 -1.79 11.33
C THR A 257 2.54 -3.03 11.66
N THR A 258 1.33 -2.86 12.16
CA THR A 258 0.43 -3.96 12.52
C THR A 258 -0.81 -3.94 11.65
N PHE A 259 -1.04 -5.01 10.90
CA PHE A 259 -2.32 -5.30 10.26
C PHE A 259 -3.16 -6.12 11.22
N THR A 260 -4.32 -5.61 11.60
CA THR A 260 -5.18 -6.24 12.61
C THR A 260 -6.57 -6.55 12.09
N GLY A 261 -7.18 -7.60 12.65
CA GLY A 261 -8.60 -7.93 12.50
C GLY A 261 -9.46 -7.43 13.66
N ASP A 262 -8.84 -6.90 14.72
CA ASP A 262 -9.44 -6.44 15.97
C ASP A 262 -10.31 -5.21 15.73
N ALA A 263 -11.58 -5.43 15.44
CA ALA A 263 -12.53 -4.37 15.12
C ALA A 263 -13.03 -3.63 16.36
N ASN A 264 -13.03 -4.28 17.51
CA ASN A 264 -13.45 -3.69 18.78
C ASN A 264 -12.29 -3.09 19.60
N ASN A 265 -11.04 -3.27 19.12
CA ASN A 265 -9.80 -2.73 19.69
C ASN A 265 -9.56 -3.18 21.15
N ASN A 266 -9.86 -4.45 21.44
CA ASN A 266 -9.64 -5.04 22.77
C ASN A 266 -8.33 -5.84 22.90
N GLY A 267 -7.58 -6.03 21.80
CA GLY A 267 -6.28 -6.71 21.76
C GLY A 267 -6.34 -8.23 21.73
N ILE A 268 -7.52 -8.80 21.54
CA ILE A 268 -7.76 -10.25 21.43
C ILE A 268 -8.62 -10.54 20.18
N ALA A 269 -8.47 -11.74 19.62
CA ALA A 269 -9.32 -12.18 18.52
C ALA A 269 -10.59 -12.81 19.08
N ASP A 270 -11.75 -12.20 18.93
CA ASP A 270 -13.03 -12.66 19.44
C ASP A 270 -14.21 -12.36 18.49
N ALA A 271 -15.43 -12.65 18.97
CA ALA A 271 -16.64 -12.47 18.18
C ALA A 271 -16.89 -10.99 17.88
N GLY A 272 -17.03 -10.65 16.63
CA GLY A 272 -17.16 -9.30 16.12
C GLY A 272 -15.92 -8.80 15.39
N ASP A 273 -14.80 -9.51 15.50
CA ASP A 273 -13.59 -9.24 14.76
C ASP A 273 -13.60 -9.89 13.36
N TYR A 274 -12.58 -9.58 12.57
CA TYR A 274 -12.47 -10.01 11.18
C TYR A 274 -11.27 -10.92 10.96
N SER A 275 -11.37 -11.85 10.01
CA SER A 275 -10.20 -12.50 9.41
C SER A 275 -9.33 -11.45 8.70
N LEU A 276 -8.02 -11.72 8.53
CA LEU A 276 -7.13 -10.73 7.93
C LEU A 276 -7.18 -10.77 6.40
N PHE A 277 -6.67 -11.83 5.78
CA PHE A 277 -6.52 -11.89 4.33
C PHE A 277 -7.02 -13.20 3.73
N THR A 278 -7.72 -13.08 2.62
CA THR A 278 -8.02 -14.20 1.72
C THR A 278 -7.32 -13.97 0.39
N LEU A 279 -6.32 -14.81 0.09
CA LEU A 279 -5.57 -14.77 -1.15
C LEU A 279 -6.14 -15.79 -2.13
N GLY A 280 -6.73 -15.34 -3.22
CA GLY A 280 -7.28 -16.18 -4.27
C GLY A 280 -6.27 -16.42 -5.40
N ASN A 281 -6.78 -16.67 -6.61
CA ASN A 281 -5.94 -16.99 -7.75
C ASN A 281 -5.17 -15.80 -8.33
N GLN A 282 -4.07 -16.06 -9.01
CA GLN A 282 -3.25 -15.09 -9.76
C GLN A 282 -2.65 -13.98 -8.91
N ILE A 283 -2.27 -14.29 -7.67
CA ILE A 283 -1.58 -13.35 -6.78
C ILE A 283 -0.23 -13.91 -6.30
N ASP A 284 0.81 -13.11 -6.38
CA ASP A 284 2.08 -13.28 -5.66
C ASP A 284 2.31 -12.04 -4.81
N ILE A 285 2.03 -12.15 -3.50
CA ILE A 285 2.16 -11.02 -2.59
C ILE A 285 3.27 -11.27 -1.57
N THR A 286 4.15 -10.30 -1.46
CA THR A 286 5.23 -10.27 -0.46
C THR A 286 4.93 -9.21 0.59
N PHE A 287 5.00 -9.58 1.86
CA PHE A 287 5.02 -8.65 2.99
C PHE A 287 6.39 -8.68 3.67
N GLU A 288 6.89 -7.51 4.03
CA GLU A 288 8.20 -7.37 4.66
C GLU A 288 8.16 -6.45 5.88
N GLY A 289 8.53 -6.97 7.06
CA GLY A 289 8.73 -6.19 8.28
C GLY A 289 7.45 -5.72 8.97
N CYS A 290 6.41 -6.54 9.04
CA CYS A 290 5.15 -6.21 9.68
C CYS A 290 4.61 -7.31 10.59
N THR A 291 3.64 -6.96 11.41
CA THR A 291 2.89 -7.85 12.29
C THR A 291 1.45 -8.01 11.76
N PHE A 292 0.96 -9.25 11.82
CA PHE A 292 -0.43 -9.62 11.56
C PHE A 292 -1.01 -10.11 12.88
N SER A 293 -2.07 -9.45 13.37
CA SER A 293 -2.55 -9.69 14.72
C SER A 293 -4.06 -9.75 14.83
N CYS A 294 -4.54 -10.54 15.78
CA CYS A 294 -5.95 -10.57 16.20
C CYS A 294 -6.95 -10.82 15.05
N GLY A 295 -6.54 -11.62 14.07
CA GLY A 295 -7.50 -12.07 13.06
C GLY A 295 -8.41 -13.16 13.63
N TYR A 296 -9.73 -13.03 13.41
CA TYR A 296 -10.74 -13.95 13.95
C TYR A 296 -11.56 -14.62 12.86
N HIS A 297 -11.76 -15.92 12.99
CA HIS A 297 -12.72 -16.66 12.19
C HIS A 297 -13.79 -17.33 13.08
N PRO A 298 -15.10 -17.02 12.88
CA PRO A 298 -16.15 -17.48 13.76
C PRO A 298 -16.48 -18.97 13.61
N ASN A 299 -17.06 -19.54 14.66
CA ASN A 299 -17.41 -20.96 14.74
C ASN A 299 -18.50 -21.42 13.75
N GLU A 300 -19.39 -20.51 13.37
CA GLU A 300 -20.57 -20.85 12.57
C GLU A 300 -20.30 -20.99 11.08
N LYS A 301 -19.17 -20.54 10.62
CA LYS A 301 -18.75 -20.60 9.20
C LYS A 301 -17.98 -21.88 8.95
N ILE A 302 -18.60 -22.78 8.23
CA ILE A 302 -18.06 -24.07 7.83
C ILE A 302 -17.12 -23.87 6.64
N ASN A 303 -15.94 -24.47 6.64
CA ASN A 303 -15.00 -24.65 5.54
C ASN A 303 -14.03 -23.50 5.19
N GLY A 304 -12.75 -23.81 5.33
CA GLY A 304 -11.69 -23.21 4.56
C GLY A 304 -11.32 -21.77 4.89
N TYR A 305 -11.44 -21.33 6.13
CA TYR A 305 -11.05 -19.98 6.53
C TYR A 305 -9.99 -19.98 7.66
N SER A 306 -9.28 -18.91 7.79
CA SER A 306 -8.23 -18.67 8.80
C SER A 306 -8.51 -17.36 9.52
N GLY A 307 -8.08 -17.23 10.75
CA GLY A 307 -8.02 -15.90 11.39
C GLY A 307 -7.02 -14.99 10.68
N GLY A 308 -5.84 -15.49 10.33
CA GLY A 308 -4.79 -14.76 9.63
C GLY A 308 -4.94 -14.82 8.11
N PHE A 309 -4.25 -15.77 7.48
CA PHE A 309 -4.25 -15.92 6.02
C PHE A 309 -4.97 -17.20 5.56
N LEU A 310 -5.90 -17.03 4.65
CA LEU A 310 -6.40 -18.11 3.82
C LEU A 310 -5.70 -18.01 2.44
N ILE A 311 -5.05 -19.10 1.99
CA ILE A 311 -4.36 -19.13 0.71
C ILE A 311 -5.11 -20.04 -0.27
N ALA A 312 -5.46 -19.47 -1.41
CA ALA A 312 -6.11 -20.08 -2.56
C ALA A 312 -7.38 -20.86 -2.22
N ASN A 313 -8.48 -20.16 -2.16
CA ASN A 313 -9.81 -20.74 -2.12
C ASN A 313 -10.30 -20.99 -3.56
N GLY A 314 -9.91 -22.10 -4.17
CA GLY A 314 -10.35 -22.41 -5.52
C GLY A 314 -9.50 -23.45 -6.28
N SER A 315 -9.97 -23.83 -7.46
CA SER A 315 -9.45 -24.97 -8.22
C SER A 315 -8.10 -24.75 -8.91
N SER A 316 -7.68 -23.53 -9.19
CA SER A 316 -6.47 -23.24 -9.99
C SER A 316 -5.17 -23.09 -9.18
N GLY A 317 -5.22 -22.75 -7.90
CA GLY A 317 -4.09 -22.84 -6.98
C GLY A 317 -2.88 -21.94 -7.24
N ASN A 318 -3.06 -20.81 -7.92
CA ASN A 318 -1.97 -19.90 -8.28
C ASN A 318 -1.84 -18.71 -7.30
N ALA A 319 -1.96 -18.97 -5.99
CA ALA A 319 -1.68 -17.97 -4.97
C ALA A 319 -0.32 -18.22 -4.33
N THR A 320 0.48 -17.17 -4.21
CA THR A 320 1.75 -17.20 -3.47
C THR A 320 1.73 -16.13 -2.41
N LEU A 321 1.99 -16.53 -1.15
CA LEU A 321 2.25 -15.66 -0.02
C LEU A 321 3.73 -15.71 0.32
N GLN A 322 4.38 -14.56 0.39
CA GLN A 322 5.77 -14.46 0.85
C GLN A 322 5.83 -13.54 2.07
N LEU A 323 6.37 -14.02 3.16
CA LEU A 323 6.56 -13.24 4.40
C LEU A 323 8.06 -13.19 4.75
N ASN A 324 8.58 -11.97 4.90
CA ASN A 324 9.95 -11.73 5.29
C ASN A 324 10.01 -10.87 6.56
N HIS A 325 10.65 -11.34 7.62
CA HIS A 325 10.77 -10.62 8.89
C HIS A 325 9.42 -10.18 9.45
N CYS A 326 8.42 -11.07 9.40
CA CYS A 326 7.06 -10.81 9.84
C CYS A 326 6.70 -11.59 11.11
N ILE A 327 5.64 -11.12 11.77
CA ILE A 327 5.03 -11.80 12.92
C ILE A 327 3.58 -12.10 12.59
N ILE A 328 3.10 -13.31 12.89
CA ILE A 328 1.68 -13.67 12.89
C ILE A 328 1.31 -14.09 14.31
N GLU A 329 0.46 -13.32 14.95
CA GLU A 329 0.16 -13.57 16.35
C GLU A 329 -1.30 -13.37 16.73
N LYS A 330 -1.72 -14.06 17.81
CA LYS A 330 -3.04 -13.88 18.41
C LYS A 330 -4.22 -14.06 17.45
N CYS A 331 -4.02 -14.74 16.33
CA CYS A 331 -5.10 -15.09 15.43
C CYS A 331 -5.88 -16.28 15.99
N TYR A 332 -7.21 -16.25 15.87
CA TYR A 332 -8.06 -17.30 16.36
C TYR A 332 -9.01 -17.84 15.28
N ASN A 333 -8.94 -19.13 15.05
CA ASN A 333 -9.95 -19.86 14.28
C ASN A 333 -10.86 -20.64 15.23
N ALA A 334 -12.05 -20.10 15.50
CA ALA A 334 -13.01 -20.69 16.39
C ALA A 334 -13.83 -21.85 15.76
N GLY A 335 -13.64 -22.11 14.46
CA GLY A 335 -14.37 -23.15 13.74
C GLY A 335 -14.17 -24.52 14.35
N VAL A 336 -15.26 -25.11 14.86
CA VAL A 336 -15.32 -26.51 15.28
C VAL A 336 -16.05 -27.28 14.21
N ASN A 337 -15.37 -28.17 13.50
CA ASN A 337 -16.02 -28.88 12.43
C ASN A 337 -15.87 -30.39 12.54
N GLY A 338 -16.99 -31.09 12.49
CA GLY A 338 -17.01 -32.54 12.36
C GLY A 338 -16.47 -33.06 11.02
N SER A 339 -16.40 -32.21 9.99
CA SER A 339 -15.85 -32.55 8.66
C SER A 339 -14.34 -32.35 8.52
N GLY A 340 -13.66 -31.82 9.53
CA GLY A 340 -12.21 -31.75 9.54
C GLY A 340 -11.60 -30.63 8.72
N GLU A 341 -12.34 -29.63 8.26
CA GLU A 341 -11.84 -28.56 7.40
C GLU A 341 -11.51 -27.25 8.13
N ALA A 342 -11.79 -27.13 9.42
CA ALA A 342 -11.40 -25.98 10.23
C ALA A 342 -9.95 -26.12 10.73
N GLY A 343 -9.22 -25.01 10.85
CA GLY A 343 -7.86 -24.98 11.38
C GLY A 343 -6.97 -23.96 10.70
N GLY A 344 -5.72 -23.88 11.14
CA GLY A 344 -4.75 -22.93 10.61
C GLY A 344 -5.09 -21.49 10.97
N SER A 345 -5.00 -21.15 12.26
CA SER A 345 -5.40 -19.79 12.69
C SER A 345 -4.48 -18.70 12.17
N GLY A 346 -3.17 -18.95 12.07
CA GLY A 346 -2.23 -18.04 11.44
C GLY A 346 -2.28 -18.15 9.91
N ILE A 347 -2.14 -19.36 9.37
CA ILE A 347 -2.17 -19.62 7.93
C ILE A 347 -2.95 -20.89 7.64
N PHE A 348 -3.95 -20.80 6.78
CA PHE A 348 -4.61 -21.95 6.19
C PHE A 348 -4.34 -22.00 4.69
N MET A 349 -3.72 -23.09 4.24
CA MET A 349 -3.41 -23.32 2.83
C MET A 349 -4.40 -24.35 2.27
N TYR A 350 -5.39 -23.89 1.53
CA TYR A 350 -6.25 -24.81 0.78
C TYR A 350 -5.49 -25.33 -0.44
N LYS A 351 -4.85 -24.43 -1.21
CA LYS A 351 -3.97 -24.72 -2.33
C LYS A 351 -3.11 -23.51 -2.65
N GLY A 352 -1.82 -23.70 -2.96
CA GLY A 352 -0.91 -22.61 -3.31
C GLY A 352 0.42 -22.72 -2.60
N THR A 353 1.18 -21.62 -2.60
CA THR A 353 2.53 -21.59 -2.03
C THR A 353 2.62 -20.56 -0.91
N ALA A 354 3.23 -20.94 0.21
CA ALA A 354 3.66 -20.01 1.25
C ALA A 354 5.18 -20.11 1.44
N LYS A 355 5.85 -18.96 1.42
CA LYS A 355 7.29 -18.83 1.65
C LYS A 355 7.50 -17.93 2.86
N LEU A 356 7.97 -18.51 3.96
CA LEU A 356 8.18 -17.83 5.23
C LEU A 356 9.69 -17.75 5.50
N ASN A 357 10.21 -16.54 5.66
CA ASN A 357 11.62 -16.31 5.94
C ASN A 357 11.76 -15.33 7.11
N HIS A 358 12.42 -15.75 8.19
CA HIS A 358 12.49 -15.01 9.45
C HIS A 358 11.11 -14.62 10.00
N VAL A 359 10.17 -15.57 10.02
CA VAL A 359 8.79 -15.36 10.48
C VAL A 359 8.57 -15.97 11.85
N GLN A 360 7.89 -15.23 12.71
CA GLN A 360 7.41 -15.73 13.99
C GLN A 360 5.90 -15.99 13.92
N LEU A 361 5.48 -17.22 14.20
CA LEU A 361 4.06 -17.56 14.41
C LEU A 361 3.87 -17.84 15.89
N ARG A 362 3.17 -16.96 16.60
CA ARG A 362 3.08 -17.07 18.05
C ARG A 362 1.69 -16.80 18.60
N ASN A 363 1.33 -17.56 19.64
CA ASN A 363 0.07 -17.35 20.36
C ASN A 363 -1.18 -17.37 19.46
N ASN A 364 -1.15 -18.15 18.39
CA ASN A 364 -2.32 -18.38 17.52
C ASN A 364 -3.09 -19.59 18.03
N LYS A 365 -4.43 -19.56 17.88
CA LYS A 365 -5.31 -20.58 18.43
C LYS A 365 -6.27 -21.11 17.37
N ALA A 366 -6.36 -22.42 17.25
CA ALA A 366 -7.38 -23.08 16.43
C ALA A 366 -8.19 -24.06 17.29
N SER A 367 -9.50 -23.96 17.25
CA SER A 367 -10.39 -24.90 17.96
C SER A 367 -10.32 -26.33 17.39
N SER A 368 -9.84 -26.50 16.18
CA SER A 368 -9.74 -27.78 15.50
C SER A 368 -8.27 -28.15 15.20
N ARG A 369 -7.76 -27.94 14.01
CA ARG A 369 -6.48 -28.47 13.51
C ARG A 369 -5.49 -27.37 13.21
N GLY A 370 -4.17 -27.60 13.39
CA GLY A 370 -3.11 -26.71 13.02
C GLY A 370 -3.20 -25.35 13.75
N GLY A 371 -2.81 -25.28 14.98
CA GLY A 371 -2.89 -24.06 15.78
C GLY A 371 -2.26 -22.85 15.09
N ALA A 372 -1.07 -23.00 14.51
CA ALA A 372 -0.45 -21.95 13.71
C ALA A 372 -0.72 -22.12 12.22
N ILE A 373 -0.44 -23.29 11.66
CA ILE A 373 -0.51 -23.51 10.20
C ILE A 373 -1.27 -24.80 9.89
N ARG A 374 -2.11 -24.73 8.86
CA ARG A 374 -2.73 -25.90 8.24
C ARG A 374 -2.48 -25.93 6.75
N VAL A 375 -2.04 -27.09 6.24
CA VAL A 375 -1.85 -27.36 4.81
C VAL A 375 -2.81 -28.47 4.41
N ASN A 376 -3.74 -28.19 3.50
CA ASN A 376 -4.86 -29.10 3.22
C ASN A 376 -4.73 -29.86 1.88
N ASP A 377 -4.30 -29.22 0.81
CA ASP A 377 -4.32 -29.79 -0.54
C ASP A 377 -2.94 -30.28 -1.00
N SER A 378 -2.95 -31.30 -1.91
CA SER A 378 -1.73 -31.90 -2.48
C SER A 378 -0.90 -30.92 -3.32
N GLY A 379 -1.51 -29.87 -3.86
CA GLY A 379 -0.82 -28.80 -4.60
C GLY A 379 -0.27 -27.68 -3.70
N SER A 380 -0.35 -27.82 -2.38
CA SER A 380 0.18 -26.80 -1.46
C SER A 380 1.65 -27.04 -1.15
N ILE A 381 2.43 -25.95 -1.12
CA ILE A 381 3.85 -25.99 -0.78
C ILE A 381 4.15 -24.94 0.30
N LEU A 382 4.61 -25.40 1.46
CA LEU A 382 5.04 -24.54 2.57
C LEU A 382 6.54 -24.57 2.68
N PHE A 383 7.19 -23.44 2.42
CA PHE A 383 8.61 -23.23 2.67
C PHE A 383 8.80 -22.40 3.93
N MET A 384 9.65 -22.87 4.84
CA MET A 384 10.00 -22.16 6.07
C MET A 384 11.52 -22.12 6.24
N ASN A 385 12.06 -20.94 6.45
CA ASN A 385 13.49 -20.76 6.69
C ASN A 385 13.72 -19.74 7.81
N ASN A 386 14.55 -20.08 8.79
CA ASN A 386 14.84 -19.22 9.93
C ASN A 386 13.59 -18.76 10.70
N CYS A 387 12.60 -19.62 10.88
CA CYS A 387 11.32 -19.30 11.50
C CYS A 387 11.24 -19.74 12.97
N SER A 388 10.25 -19.22 13.68
CA SER A 388 9.88 -19.64 15.02
C SER A 388 8.37 -19.87 15.13
N ILE A 389 7.96 -21.03 15.67
CA ILE A 389 6.56 -21.36 15.94
C ILE A 389 6.45 -21.64 17.44
N THR A 390 5.81 -20.73 18.20
CA THR A 390 5.78 -20.83 19.66
C THR A 390 4.47 -20.36 20.26
N GLY A 391 4.03 -21.02 21.33
CA GLY A 391 2.83 -20.62 22.07
C GLY A 391 1.52 -20.82 21.32
N ASN A 392 1.50 -21.61 20.26
CA ASN A 392 0.28 -21.83 19.48
C ASN A 392 -0.52 -23.00 20.07
N GLU A 393 -1.86 -22.91 19.98
CA GLU A 393 -2.78 -23.88 20.52
C GLU A 393 -3.66 -24.49 19.41
N GLY A 394 -3.64 -25.82 19.29
CA GLY A 394 -4.46 -26.58 18.36
C GLY A 394 -5.41 -27.52 19.08
N GLY A 395 -6.69 -27.60 18.63
CA GLY A 395 -7.70 -28.40 19.32
C GLY A 395 -7.55 -29.91 19.18
N GLN A 396 -7.21 -30.43 18.00
CA GLN A 396 -7.21 -31.86 17.72
C GLN A 396 -5.90 -32.41 17.17
N PHE A 397 -5.49 -32.00 15.97
CA PHE A 397 -4.33 -32.59 15.28
C PHE A 397 -3.29 -31.52 14.93
N GLY A 398 -2.00 -31.79 15.16
CA GLY A 398 -0.91 -30.94 14.73
C GLY A 398 -1.00 -29.51 15.23
N TYR A 399 -0.83 -29.30 16.50
CA TYR A 399 -1.10 -27.99 17.12
C TYR A 399 -0.16 -26.86 16.72
N ALA A 400 1.04 -27.15 16.21
CA ALA A 400 1.84 -26.16 15.52
C ALA A 400 1.56 -26.19 14.02
N ILE A 401 1.80 -27.34 13.37
CA ILE A 401 1.56 -27.54 11.93
C ILE A 401 0.76 -28.80 11.68
N GLN A 402 -0.36 -28.67 10.98
CA GLN A 402 -1.12 -29.81 10.51
C GLN A 402 -1.10 -29.86 8.98
N MET A 403 -0.78 -31.03 8.44
CA MET A 403 -0.78 -31.28 7.01
C MET A 403 -1.77 -32.41 6.69
N SER A 404 -2.89 -32.08 6.07
CA SER A 404 -3.75 -33.11 5.48
C SER A 404 -3.14 -33.67 4.21
N ASN A 405 -2.33 -32.85 3.53
CA ASN A 405 -1.70 -33.15 2.25
C ASN A 405 -0.58 -32.13 1.95
N GLY A 406 0.00 -32.14 0.74
CA GLY A 406 0.97 -31.12 0.29
C GLY A 406 2.41 -31.39 0.71
N HIS A 407 3.22 -30.35 0.69
CA HIS A 407 4.67 -30.41 0.91
C HIS A 407 5.11 -29.39 1.94
N LEU A 408 5.91 -29.83 2.92
CA LEU A 408 6.62 -28.97 3.89
C LEU A 408 8.11 -29.04 3.63
N CYS A 409 8.74 -27.89 3.42
CA CYS A 409 10.20 -27.73 3.41
C CYS A 409 10.57 -26.77 4.53
N MET A 410 11.13 -27.29 5.62
CA MET A 410 11.49 -26.52 6.81
C MET A 410 12.98 -26.59 7.08
N ASN A 411 13.61 -25.42 7.19
CA ASN A 411 15.04 -25.32 7.49
C ASN A 411 15.28 -24.31 8.61
N ASN A 412 16.21 -24.62 9.50
CA ASN A 412 16.66 -23.74 10.59
C ASN A 412 15.49 -23.09 11.36
N THR A 413 14.49 -23.90 11.72
CA THR A 413 13.25 -23.44 12.35
C THR A 413 13.11 -24.02 13.75
N THR A 414 12.66 -23.18 14.69
CA THR A 414 12.40 -23.60 16.07
C THR A 414 10.89 -23.74 16.29
N VAL A 415 10.44 -24.88 16.81
CA VAL A 415 9.04 -25.18 17.13
C VAL A 415 8.97 -25.63 18.59
N THR A 416 8.45 -24.75 19.47
CA THR A 416 8.48 -24.96 20.92
C THR A 416 7.28 -24.36 21.62
N ASN A 417 6.96 -24.80 22.85
CA ASN A 417 5.88 -24.24 23.66
C ASN A 417 4.50 -24.20 22.96
N ASN A 418 4.25 -25.12 22.06
CA ASN A 418 2.93 -25.25 21.43
C ASN A 418 2.12 -26.31 22.17
N SER A 419 0.78 -26.19 22.17
CA SER A 419 -0.10 -27.07 22.92
C SER A 419 -1.28 -27.58 22.10
N GLY A 420 -1.74 -28.79 22.41
CA GLY A 420 -2.88 -29.41 21.73
C GLY A 420 -2.86 -30.94 21.82
N ARG A 421 -3.46 -31.62 20.83
CA ARG A 421 -3.54 -33.08 20.75
C ARG A 421 -2.83 -33.60 19.49
N ASP A 422 -2.36 -34.85 19.56
CA ASP A 422 -1.84 -35.60 18.41
C ASP A 422 -0.60 -35.03 17.69
N GLY A 423 0.36 -34.46 18.45
CA GLY A 423 1.69 -34.10 17.97
C GLY A 423 1.89 -32.66 17.55
N THR A 424 3.13 -32.18 17.69
CA THR A 424 3.53 -30.82 17.34
C THR A 424 3.38 -30.58 15.84
N ILE A 425 3.92 -31.49 15.02
CA ILE A 425 3.75 -31.54 13.57
C ILE A 425 3.07 -32.84 13.21
N ASN A 426 1.90 -32.76 12.60
CA ASN A 426 1.12 -33.93 12.21
C ASN A 426 0.78 -33.85 10.73
N GLY A 427 1.01 -34.93 9.98
CA GLY A 427 0.59 -34.89 8.60
C GLY A 427 0.77 -36.11 7.74
N ALA A 428 -0.10 -36.14 6.69
CA ALA A 428 -0.07 -37.06 5.57
C ALA A 428 0.66 -36.49 4.33
N GLY A 429 1.27 -35.31 4.45
CA GLY A 429 2.06 -34.67 3.39
C GLY A 429 3.52 -35.17 3.34
N SER A 430 4.26 -34.79 2.32
CA SER A 430 5.70 -34.98 2.26
C SER A 430 6.41 -33.91 3.08
N MET A 431 7.41 -34.28 3.88
CA MET A 431 8.13 -33.36 4.74
C MET A 431 9.64 -33.46 4.50
N LEU A 432 10.29 -32.33 4.32
CA LEU A 432 11.73 -32.17 4.38
C LEU A 432 12.04 -31.22 5.53
N ILE A 433 12.57 -31.72 6.62
CA ILE A 433 12.88 -30.94 7.81
C ILE A 433 14.38 -31.06 8.08
N VAL A 434 15.07 -29.94 8.04
CA VAL A 434 16.54 -29.90 8.22
C VAL A 434 16.96 -28.82 9.20
N ASN A 435 18.03 -29.07 9.95
CA ASN A 435 18.67 -28.10 10.86
C ASN A 435 17.69 -27.46 11.87
N SER A 436 16.64 -28.14 12.24
CA SER A 436 15.54 -27.56 13.02
C SER A 436 15.47 -28.11 14.44
N THR A 437 14.92 -27.32 15.36
CA THR A 437 14.68 -27.72 16.74
C THR A 437 13.18 -27.82 17.00
N ILE A 438 12.71 -29.03 17.34
CA ILE A 438 11.29 -29.29 17.57
C ILE A 438 11.14 -29.89 18.97
N ILE A 439 10.50 -29.14 19.85
CA ILE A 439 10.33 -29.55 21.24
C ILE A 439 8.83 -29.68 21.54
N GLU A 440 8.43 -30.85 21.94
CA GLU A 440 7.15 -31.16 22.49
C GLU A 440 7.12 -30.89 23.98
N ASP A 441 6.51 -29.80 24.39
CA ASP A 441 6.44 -29.33 25.78
C ASP A 441 5.04 -28.87 26.22
N GLY A 442 4.04 -29.06 25.37
CA GLY A 442 2.63 -28.73 25.65
C GLY A 442 1.94 -29.67 26.63
N ALA A 443 1.00 -29.16 27.41
CA ALA A 443 0.46 -29.81 28.59
C ALA A 443 -0.55 -30.95 28.35
N GLN A 444 -0.93 -31.26 27.12
CA GLN A 444 -2.03 -32.23 26.85
C GLN A 444 -1.65 -33.35 25.88
N ASN A 445 -0.40 -33.79 25.86
CA ASN A 445 0.05 -34.66 24.80
C ASN A 445 0.17 -36.14 25.13
N SER A 446 -0.46 -36.94 24.30
CA SER A 446 -0.27 -38.36 24.18
C SER A 446 0.41 -38.78 22.86
N GLY A 447 0.93 -37.80 22.06
CA GLY A 447 1.33 -38.05 20.69
C GLY A 447 2.84 -37.94 20.41
N ALA A 448 3.22 -38.32 19.21
CA ALA A 448 4.58 -38.14 18.68
C ALA A 448 4.86 -36.65 18.43
N VAL A 449 6.12 -36.22 18.62
CA VAL A 449 6.56 -34.86 18.30
C VAL A 449 6.28 -34.55 16.82
N ILE A 450 6.65 -35.48 15.95
CA ILE A 450 6.34 -35.47 14.52
C ILE A 450 5.62 -36.75 14.19
N ARG A 451 4.41 -36.64 13.67
CA ARG A 451 3.62 -37.76 13.19
C ARG A 451 3.52 -37.72 11.68
N CYS A 452 4.10 -38.72 11.01
CA CYS A 452 4.00 -38.91 9.58
C CYS A 452 2.95 -39.98 9.28
N GLU A 453 1.84 -39.61 8.66
CA GLU A 453 0.80 -40.55 8.28
C GLU A 453 1.11 -41.12 6.88
N SER A 454 1.00 -42.44 6.73
CA SER A 454 1.42 -43.17 5.54
C SER A 454 0.29 -43.40 4.54
N TRP A 455 -0.34 -42.35 4.03
CA TRP A 455 -1.35 -42.52 2.99
C TRP A 455 -1.33 -41.41 1.95
N PRO A 456 -1.19 -41.72 0.68
CA PRO A 456 -0.42 -42.79 0.02
C PRO A 456 1.10 -42.58 0.19
N ALA A 457 1.90 -43.58 -0.09
CA ALA A 457 3.36 -43.61 0.15
C ALA A 457 4.09 -42.28 -0.14
N ARG A 458 4.23 -41.45 0.87
CA ARG A 458 4.93 -40.15 0.80
C ARG A 458 6.21 -40.26 1.61
N GLN A 459 7.27 -39.64 1.08
CA GLN A 459 8.58 -39.68 1.71
C GLN A 459 8.76 -38.45 2.60
N SER A 460 9.21 -38.68 3.82
CA SER A 460 9.61 -37.61 4.74
C SER A 460 11.08 -37.80 5.10
N PHE A 461 11.84 -36.72 5.03
CA PHE A 461 13.28 -36.68 5.33
C PHE A 461 13.52 -35.74 6.50
N LEU A 462 14.16 -36.26 7.54
CA LEU A 462 14.56 -35.52 8.73
C LEU A 462 16.09 -35.58 8.85
N MET A 463 16.74 -34.41 8.73
CA MET A 463 18.22 -34.35 8.74
C MET A 463 18.69 -33.27 9.70
N ASN A 464 19.69 -33.65 10.53
CA ASN A 464 20.36 -32.71 11.44
C ASN A 464 19.39 -31.92 12.34
N ASN A 465 18.38 -32.57 12.90
CA ASN A 465 17.40 -31.95 13.77
C ASN A 465 17.60 -32.32 15.24
N ILE A 466 17.15 -31.42 16.13
CA ILE A 466 16.94 -31.70 17.54
C ILE A 466 15.46 -31.93 17.76
N ILE A 467 15.05 -33.16 18.12
CA ILE A 467 13.65 -33.49 18.36
C ILE A 467 13.56 -34.02 19.80
N LEU A 468 12.80 -33.32 20.63
CA LEU A 468 12.68 -33.64 22.05
C LEU A 468 11.21 -33.70 22.46
N ASN A 469 10.80 -34.78 23.09
CA ASN A 469 9.53 -34.91 23.74
C ASN A 469 9.72 -34.80 25.27
N LYS A 470 9.27 -33.68 25.84
CA LYS A 470 9.35 -33.44 27.29
C LYS A 470 8.19 -34.07 28.08
N ASN A 471 7.10 -34.42 27.39
CA ASN A 471 5.87 -34.90 28.00
C ASN A 471 5.71 -36.43 27.91
N ALA A 472 6.67 -37.11 27.37
CA ALA A 472 6.57 -38.55 27.23
C ALA A 472 6.71 -39.25 28.59
N ALA A 473 5.61 -39.83 29.04
CA ALA A 473 5.67 -40.89 30.00
C ALA A 473 6.33 -42.18 29.42
N ASN A 474 6.50 -42.19 28.08
CA ASN A 474 7.26 -43.16 27.30
C ASN A 474 8.00 -42.43 26.19
N PRO A 475 9.33 -42.44 26.12
CA PRO A 475 10.12 -41.84 25.05
C PRO A 475 9.93 -42.53 23.71
#